data_709d4e18b3d103c092723646dc6d9049
#
_entry.id   709d4e18b3d103c092723646dc6d9049
#
_cell.length_a   1.000
_cell.length_b   1.000
_cell.length_c   1.000
_cell.angle_alpha   90.00
_cell.angle_beta   90.00
_cell.angle_gamma   90.00
#
_symmetry.space_group_name_H-M   'P 1'
#
loop_
_entity.id
_entity.type
_entity.pdbx_description
1 polymer ?
#
loop_
_entity_poly.entity_id
_entity_poly.type
_entity_poly.pdbx_seq_one_letter_code
_entity_poly.pdbx_strand_id
1 'polypeptide(L)'
;MCEHHKITELSNGKIFALQNIFELDGKVSAYPSSTSGFSCSNSFLIYEKSGALLLDTGYTSHEKMVLKQLSTILEPNTPLSIFPLRINEFMSVGNAMAIAKEFNVIECYSHVPEMTFWLDFETTESKKAKIIPTTVLKFPGKIEVGGRNRLVDAFRAPIQLIATRWVYDQTTKTLFTSDSFTQFSQEKIEGPWIMEENNRHDSYKFAKSFLLNSRYWWLEGANTMPLRNDINEIFGKFEINTIAPGYGSIINGEKLVNEEFSTLMQILEDLDREKTDASYVH
;
A
#
# COMPACT_ATOMS: atom_id res chain seq x y z
N MET A 1 -5.71 -7.41 -23.99
CA MET A 1 -5.20 -6.30 -23.15
C MET A 1 -3.69 -6.47 -23.03
N CYS A 2 -2.90 -5.46 -23.41
CA CYS A 2 -1.45 -5.52 -23.18
C CYS A 2 -1.24 -5.51 -21.66
N GLU A 3 -0.65 -6.57 -21.15
CA GLU A 3 -0.38 -6.74 -19.72
C GLU A 3 0.86 -5.91 -19.37
N HIS A 4 0.65 -4.66 -18.97
CA HIS A 4 1.74 -3.79 -18.55
C HIS A 4 2.03 -4.01 -17.07
N HIS A 5 3.20 -4.58 -16.81
CA HIS A 5 3.68 -4.85 -15.45
C HIS A 5 5.17 -4.57 -15.34
N LYS A 6 5.61 -4.26 -14.14
CA LYS A 6 7.02 -3.98 -13.83
C LYS A 6 7.39 -4.57 -12.48
N ILE A 7 8.59 -5.07 -12.36
CA ILE A 7 9.25 -5.32 -11.08
C ILE A 7 10.25 -4.19 -10.88
N THR A 8 10.09 -3.46 -9.79
CA THR A 8 11.01 -2.39 -9.43
C THR A 8 11.72 -2.75 -8.13
N GLU A 9 13.02 -2.85 -8.19
CA GLU A 9 13.85 -3.04 -7.01
C GLU A 9 14.05 -1.71 -6.31
N LEU A 10 13.60 -1.60 -5.05
CA LEU A 10 13.69 -0.37 -4.26
C LEU A 10 14.93 -0.32 -3.38
N SER A 11 15.54 -1.45 -3.06
CA SER A 11 16.69 -1.52 -2.17
C SER A 11 17.46 -2.84 -2.34
N ASN A 12 18.53 -2.80 -3.11
CA ASN A 12 19.61 -3.81 -3.23
C ASN A 12 19.19 -5.27 -2.93
N GLY A 13 18.20 -5.79 -3.68
CA GLY A 13 17.66 -7.14 -3.50
C GLY A 13 16.80 -7.35 -2.25
N LYS A 14 16.45 -6.31 -1.50
CA LYS A 14 15.73 -6.42 -0.23
C LYS A 14 14.25 -6.08 -0.30
N ILE A 15 13.87 -5.18 -1.22
CA ILE A 15 12.47 -4.81 -1.47
C ILE A 15 12.23 -4.75 -2.96
N PHE A 16 11.15 -5.41 -3.38
CA PHE A 16 10.66 -5.38 -4.75
C PHE A 16 9.21 -4.86 -4.77
N ALA A 17 8.96 -3.87 -5.59
CA ALA A 17 7.60 -3.44 -5.92
C ALA A 17 7.11 -4.23 -7.13
N LEU A 18 6.00 -4.94 -6.97
CA LEU A 18 5.28 -5.65 -8.02
C LEU A 18 4.21 -4.70 -8.54
N GLN A 19 4.52 -3.96 -9.61
CA GLN A 19 3.70 -2.89 -10.16
C GLN A 19 2.88 -3.41 -11.34
N ASN A 20 1.56 -3.37 -11.21
CA ASN A 20 0.63 -3.79 -12.25
C ASN A 20 -0.19 -2.58 -12.71
N ILE A 21 0.07 -2.14 -13.94
CA ILE A 21 -0.37 -0.86 -14.48
C ILE A 21 -1.76 -1.03 -15.09
N PHE A 22 -2.62 -0.04 -14.85
CA PHE A 22 -3.97 0.03 -15.39
C PHE A 22 -4.33 1.47 -15.81
N GLU A 23 -5.26 1.57 -16.74
CA GLU A 23 -5.83 2.86 -17.17
C GLU A 23 -6.85 3.36 -16.15
N LEU A 24 -6.86 4.66 -15.91
CA LEU A 24 -7.82 5.34 -15.06
C LEU A 24 -9.08 5.67 -15.87
N ASP A 25 -10.09 4.82 -15.75
CA ASP A 25 -11.38 4.87 -16.46
C ASP A 25 -12.57 5.23 -15.54
N GLY A 26 -12.27 5.77 -14.37
CA GLY A 26 -13.26 6.16 -13.35
C GLY A 26 -13.80 5.03 -12.48
N LYS A 27 -13.36 3.77 -12.67
CA LYS A 27 -13.85 2.61 -11.89
C LYS A 27 -13.09 2.41 -10.57
N VAL A 28 -11.83 2.82 -10.52
CA VAL A 28 -10.99 2.62 -9.33
C VAL A 28 -11.26 3.73 -8.33
N SER A 29 -11.97 3.42 -7.27
CA SER A 29 -12.40 4.38 -6.22
C SER A 29 -11.26 5.04 -5.44
N ALA A 30 -10.02 4.59 -5.63
CA ALA A 30 -8.84 5.26 -5.08
C ALA A 30 -8.56 6.62 -5.74
N TYR A 31 -9.13 6.87 -6.92
CA TYR A 31 -8.94 8.08 -7.70
C TYR A 31 -10.25 8.83 -7.92
N PRO A 32 -10.21 10.17 -8.06
CA PRO A 32 -11.36 10.92 -8.54
C PRO A 32 -11.83 10.36 -9.89
N SER A 33 -13.15 10.26 -10.08
CA SER A 33 -13.74 9.67 -11.31
C SER A 33 -13.36 10.42 -12.60
N SER A 34 -12.95 11.67 -12.48
CA SER A 34 -12.46 12.52 -13.57
C SER A 34 -10.98 12.36 -13.89
N THR A 35 -10.24 11.59 -13.08
CA THR A 35 -8.80 11.38 -13.31
C THR A 35 -8.62 10.48 -14.52
N SER A 36 -7.73 10.88 -15.43
CA SER A 36 -7.35 10.14 -16.63
C SER A 36 -5.86 9.78 -16.60
N GLY A 37 -5.42 8.95 -17.56
CA GLY A 37 -4.07 8.45 -17.63
C GLY A 37 -3.92 7.08 -17.00
N PHE A 38 -2.83 6.83 -16.33
CA PHE A 38 -2.46 5.50 -15.83
C PHE A 38 -2.12 5.54 -14.34
N SER A 39 -2.41 4.45 -13.67
CA SER A 39 -1.91 4.17 -12.33
C SER A 39 -1.40 2.74 -12.26
N CYS A 40 -0.81 2.35 -11.14
CA CYS A 40 -0.47 0.97 -10.87
C CYS A 40 -0.99 0.54 -9.50
N SER A 41 -1.38 -0.72 -9.39
CA SER A 41 -1.50 -1.37 -8.08
C SER A 41 -0.14 -1.90 -7.69
N ASN A 42 0.31 -1.55 -6.49
CA ASN A 42 1.59 -1.96 -5.94
C ASN A 42 1.38 -3.03 -4.88
N SER A 43 2.01 -4.18 -5.05
CA SER A 43 2.28 -5.12 -3.97
C SER A 43 3.78 -5.08 -3.68
N PHE A 44 4.18 -5.28 -2.43
CA PHE A 44 5.59 -5.16 -2.06
C PHE A 44 6.10 -6.46 -1.46
N LEU A 45 7.18 -6.98 -2.01
CA LEU A 45 7.87 -8.14 -1.47
C LEU A 45 9.10 -7.68 -0.69
N ILE A 46 9.08 -7.87 0.63
CA ILE A 46 10.23 -7.71 1.51
C ILE A 46 10.93 -9.06 1.54
N TYR A 47 12.16 -9.11 1.02
CA TYR A 47 12.87 -10.36 0.74
C TYR A 47 14.12 -10.53 1.60
N GLU A 48 14.27 -11.73 2.14
CA GLU A 48 15.50 -12.27 2.72
C GLU A 48 15.71 -13.68 2.17
N LYS A 49 16.96 -14.16 2.12
CA LYS A 49 17.28 -15.52 1.63
C LYS A 49 16.54 -16.62 2.39
N SER A 50 16.21 -16.38 3.65
CA SER A 50 15.54 -17.33 4.55
C SER A 50 14.00 -17.27 4.50
N GLY A 51 13.42 -16.30 3.77
CA GLY A 51 11.98 -16.14 3.63
C GLY A 51 11.59 -14.72 3.26
N ALA A 52 10.33 -14.51 2.90
CA ALA A 52 9.82 -13.25 2.41
C ALA A 52 8.48 -12.87 3.04
N LEU A 53 8.18 -11.57 3.03
CA LEU A 53 6.89 -11.01 3.41
C LEU A 53 6.30 -10.24 2.23
N LEU A 54 5.12 -10.66 1.78
CA LEU A 54 4.36 -9.95 0.76
C LEU A 54 3.32 -9.04 1.43
N LEU A 55 3.40 -7.75 1.13
CA LEU A 55 2.42 -6.74 1.53
C LEU A 55 1.45 -6.51 0.38
N ASP A 56 0.17 -6.76 0.61
CA ASP A 56 -0.90 -6.78 -0.39
C ASP A 56 -0.68 -7.81 -1.53
N THR A 57 -1.73 -8.23 -2.21
CA THR A 57 -1.64 -9.32 -3.19
C THR A 57 -2.02 -8.90 -4.62
N GLY A 58 -2.45 -7.66 -4.82
CA GLY A 58 -2.90 -7.16 -6.13
C GLY A 58 -4.33 -7.54 -6.48
N TYR A 59 -4.87 -6.92 -7.53
CA TYR A 59 -6.18 -7.24 -8.07
C TYR A 59 -6.21 -8.62 -8.75
N THR A 60 -7.34 -9.32 -8.67
CA THR A 60 -7.55 -10.60 -9.36
C THR A 60 -7.38 -10.51 -10.88
N SER A 61 -7.68 -9.35 -11.48
CA SER A 61 -7.40 -9.09 -12.90
C SER A 61 -5.91 -9.16 -13.25
N HIS A 62 -5.02 -9.00 -12.26
CA HIS A 62 -3.57 -9.07 -12.42
C HIS A 62 -2.96 -10.39 -11.89
N GLU A 63 -3.77 -11.38 -11.53
CA GLU A 63 -3.32 -12.64 -10.92
C GLU A 63 -2.11 -13.26 -11.63
N LYS A 64 -2.24 -13.49 -12.95
CA LYS A 64 -1.17 -14.10 -13.75
C LYS A 64 0.15 -13.31 -13.70
N MET A 65 0.04 -11.97 -13.66
CA MET A 65 1.21 -11.10 -13.61
C MET A 65 1.86 -11.13 -12.23
N VAL A 66 1.07 -11.08 -11.17
CA VAL A 66 1.57 -11.17 -9.79
C VAL A 66 2.29 -12.51 -9.57
N LEU A 67 1.71 -13.64 -10.01
CA LEU A 67 2.34 -14.96 -9.91
C LEU A 67 3.66 -15.01 -10.70
N LYS A 68 3.68 -14.46 -11.92
CA LYS A 68 4.89 -14.36 -12.73
C LYS A 68 5.96 -13.48 -12.10
N GLN A 69 5.58 -12.32 -11.54
CA GLN A 69 6.50 -11.43 -10.86
C GLN A 69 7.14 -12.11 -9.64
N LEU A 70 6.32 -12.78 -8.81
CA LEU A 70 6.80 -13.53 -7.65
C LEU A 70 7.75 -14.66 -8.07
N SER A 71 7.42 -15.43 -9.11
CA SER A 71 8.26 -16.52 -9.61
C SER A 71 9.61 -16.05 -10.18
N THR A 72 9.72 -14.78 -10.56
CA THR A 72 10.98 -14.20 -11.05
C THR A 72 11.94 -13.88 -9.88
N ILE A 73 11.38 -13.60 -8.67
CA ILE A 73 12.15 -13.14 -7.52
C ILE A 73 12.40 -14.26 -6.51
N LEU A 74 11.36 -15.06 -6.24
CA LEU A 74 11.41 -16.09 -5.22
C LEU A 74 12.09 -17.35 -5.73
N GLU A 75 13.05 -17.86 -4.97
CA GLU A 75 13.60 -19.19 -5.19
C GLU A 75 12.55 -20.27 -4.84
N PRO A 76 12.61 -21.47 -5.46
CA PRO A 76 11.72 -22.56 -5.12
C PRO A 76 11.69 -22.85 -3.63
N ASN A 77 10.49 -23.02 -3.07
CA ASN A 77 10.24 -23.29 -1.65
C ASN A 77 10.63 -22.16 -0.66
N THR A 78 10.95 -20.96 -1.11
CA THR A 78 11.16 -19.83 -0.22
C THR A 78 9.92 -19.67 0.69
N PRO A 79 10.07 -19.69 2.03
CA PRO A 79 8.96 -19.42 2.93
C PRO A 79 8.40 -18.03 2.68
N LEU A 80 7.10 -17.95 2.41
CA LEU A 80 6.41 -16.70 2.11
C LEU A 80 5.33 -16.44 3.17
N SER A 81 5.38 -15.28 3.80
CA SER A 81 4.27 -14.78 4.61
C SER A 81 3.52 -13.70 3.83
N ILE A 82 2.21 -13.56 4.05
CA ILE A 82 1.37 -12.54 3.42
C ILE A 82 0.81 -11.62 4.51
N PHE A 83 0.85 -10.32 4.27
CA PHE A 83 0.20 -9.33 5.13
C PHE A 83 -0.63 -8.36 4.29
N PRO A 84 -1.95 -8.56 4.18
CA PRO A 84 -2.86 -7.58 3.59
C PRO A 84 -2.95 -6.35 4.48
N LEU A 85 -2.60 -5.19 3.92
CA LEU A 85 -2.63 -3.93 4.66
C LEU A 85 -4.07 -3.43 4.87
N ARG A 86 -5.02 -3.90 4.02
CA ARG A 86 -6.46 -3.59 4.07
C ARG A 86 -7.26 -4.86 3.80
N ILE A 87 -7.56 -5.62 4.82
CA ILE A 87 -8.17 -6.94 4.68
C ILE A 87 -9.51 -6.94 3.93
N ASN A 88 -10.25 -5.82 3.99
CA ASN A 88 -11.57 -5.68 3.36
C ASN A 88 -11.50 -5.10 1.95
N GLU A 89 -10.32 -5.06 1.33
CA GLU A 89 -10.17 -4.56 -0.02
C GLU A 89 -9.52 -5.59 -0.94
N PHE A 90 -10.11 -5.74 -2.13
CA PHE A 90 -9.72 -6.76 -3.11
C PHE A 90 -8.26 -6.66 -3.55
N MET A 91 -7.71 -5.45 -3.67
CA MET A 91 -6.31 -5.25 -4.02
C MET A 91 -5.36 -5.83 -2.95
N SER A 92 -5.79 -5.82 -1.68
CA SER A 92 -4.96 -6.38 -0.60
C SER A 92 -5.03 -7.90 -0.51
N VAL A 93 -6.15 -8.51 -0.87
CA VAL A 93 -6.42 -9.93 -0.62
C VAL A 93 -6.68 -10.77 -1.88
N GLY A 94 -7.01 -10.15 -3.01
CA GLY A 94 -7.61 -10.80 -4.17
C GLY A 94 -6.85 -12.02 -4.71
N ASN A 95 -5.53 -12.03 -4.64
CA ASN A 95 -4.72 -13.14 -5.15
C ASN A 95 -4.11 -14.03 -4.05
N ALA A 96 -4.46 -13.84 -2.78
CA ALA A 96 -3.83 -14.57 -1.68
C ALA A 96 -3.95 -16.10 -1.83
N MET A 97 -5.12 -16.60 -2.25
CA MET A 97 -5.35 -18.04 -2.46
C MET A 97 -4.60 -18.58 -3.69
N ALA A 98 -4.54 -17.82 -4.79
CA ALA A 98 -3.77 -18.20 -5.97
C ALA A 98 -2.27 -18.27 -5.64
N ILE A 99 -1.75 -17.28 -4.90
CA ILE A 99 -0.37 -17.27 -4.42
C ILE A 99 -0.10 -18.47 -3.50
N ALA A 100 -1.03 -18.81 -2.60
CA ALA A 100 -0.85 -19.96 -1.70
C ALA A 100 -0.89 -21.32 -2.42
N LYS A 101 -1.50 -21.42 -3.60
CA LYS A 101 -1.47 -22.63 -4.44
C LYS A 101 -0.11 -22.83 -5.10
N GLU A 102 0.53 -21.74 -5.53
CA GLU A 102 1.76 -21.77 -6.35
C GLU A 102 3.05 -21.65 -5.52
N PHE A 103 3.00 -20.98 -4.35
CA PHE A 103 4.16 -20.68 -3.52
C PHE A 103 4.06 -21.34 -2.14
N ASN A 104 5.20 -21.43 -1.45
CA ASN A 104 5.27 -21.94 -0.09
C ASN A 104 4.78 -20.90 0.93
N VAL A 105 3.50 -20.55 0.88
CA VAL A 105 2.88 -19.66 1.88
C VAL A 105 2.76 -20.41 3.19
N ILE A 106 3.46 -19.92 4.21
CA ILE A 106 3.53 -20.53 5.54
C ILE A 106 2.57 -19.85 6.52
N GLU A 107 2.23 -18.57 6.32
CA GLU A 107 1.46 -17.78 7.26
C GLU A 107 0.84 -16.54 6.61
N CYS A 108 -0.31 -16.13 7.13
CA CYS A 108 -0.90 -14.81 6.90
C CYS A 108 -0.94 -14.01 8.19
N TYR A 109 -0.50 -12.77 8.15
CA TYR A 109 -0.70 -11.81 9.24
C TYR A 109 -2.01 -11.06 9.04
N SER A 110 -2.74 -10.81 10.13
CA SER A 110 -4.01 -10.11 10.08
C SER A 110 -4.31 -9.39 11.40
N HIS A 111 -5.29 -8.50 11.39
CA HIS A 111 -5.88 -7.93 12.60
C HIS A 111 -7.17 -8.63 13.04
N VAL A 112 -7.63 -9.61 12.27
CA VAL A 112 -8.80 -10.44 12.56
C VAL A 112 -8.45 -11.93 12.45
N PRO A 113 -9.04 -12.82 13.26
CA PRO A 113 -8.68 -14.24 13.28
C PRO A 113 -9.13 -14.99 12.02
N GLU A 114 -10.14 -14.53 11.33
CA GLU A 114 -10.80 -15.21 10.22
C GLU A 114 -10.43 -14.64 8.86
N MET A 115 -9.17 -14.25 8.70
CA MET A 115 -8.72 -13.64 7.44
C MET A 115 -9.04 -14.49 6.22
N THR A 116 -8.86 -15.80 6.29
CA THR A 116 -9.12 -16.73 5.19
C THR A 116 -10.58 -16.75 4.76
N PHE A 117 -11.50 -16.39 5.66
CA PHE A 117 -12.92 -16.27 5.34
C PHE A 117 -13.22 -15.10 4.39
N TRP A 118 -12.44 -14.03 4.45
CA TRP A 118 -12.55 -12.85 3.59
C TRP A 118 -11.91 -13.04 2.22
N LEU A 119 -11.07 -14.09 2.07
CA LEU A 119 -10.39 -14.40 0.83
C LEU A 119 -11.21 -15.31 -0.08
N ASP A 120 -12.32 -15.84 0.41
CA ASP A 120 -13.07 -16.89 -0.26
C ASP A 120 -14.38 -16.34 -0.83
N PHE A 121 -14.34 -15.91 -2.11
CA PHE A 121 -15.54 -15.76 -2.94
C PHE A 121 -15.92 -17.08 -3.62
N GLU A 122 -15.20 -18.14 -3.33
CA GLU A 122 -15.35 -19.40 -4.01
C GLU A 122 -16.50 -20.23 -3.43
N THR A 123 -17.03 -21.08 -4.27
CA THR A 123 -18.12 -22.01 -4.00
C THR A 123 -17.73 -23.11 -3.00
N THR A 124 -18.69 -23.90 -2.56
CA THR A 124 -18.54 -25.02 -1.61
C THR A 124 -17.42 -26.03 -1.95
N GLU A 125 -16.96 -26.07 -3.22
CA GLU A 125 -15.87 -26.94 -3.66
C GLU A 125 -14.48 -26.42 -3.28
N SER A 126 -14.31 -25.12 -3.12
CA SER A 126 -13.04 -24.51 -2.69
C SER A 126 -12.74 -24.67 -1.22
N LYS A 127 -13.69 -25.13 -0.41
CA LYS A 127 -13.49 -25.50 1.02
C LYS A 127 -12.42 -26.57 1.24
N LYS A 128 -11.92 -27.19 0.17
CA LYS A 128 -10.74 -28.08 0.19
C LYS A 128 -9.42 -27.33 -0.07
N ALA A 129 -9.46 -26.01 -0.26
CA ALA A 129 -8.26 -25.22 -0.48
C ALA A 129 -7.35 -25.26 0.77
N LYS A 130 -6.05 -25.12 0.53
CA LYS A 130 -5.04 -25.04 1.59
C LYS A 130 -5.44 -23.92 2.56
N ILE A 131 -5.73 -24.27 3.80
CA ILE A 131 -5.96 -23.27 4.85
C ILE A 131 -4.60 -22.63 5.16
N ILE A 132 -4.51 -21.32 4.95
CA ILE A 132 -3.33 -20.55 5.31
C ILE A 132 -3.42 -20.23 6.81
N PRO A 133 -2.44 -20.63 7.64
CA PRO A 133 -2.42 -20.24 9.05
C PRO A 133 -2.48 -18.72 9.20
N THR A 134 -3.29 -18.23 10.12
CA THR A 134 -3.42 -16.80 10.38
C THR A 134 -2.91 -16.45 11.76
N THR A 135 -1.91 -15.56 11.81
CA THR A 135 -1.45 -14.95 13.06
C THR A 135 -2.09 -13.59 13.23
N VAL A 136 -2.85 -13.44 14.32
CA VAL A 136 -3.51 -12.17 14.68
C VAL A 136 -2.53 -11.26 15.38
N LEU A 137 -2.21 -10.13 14.73
CA LEU A 137 -1.31 -9.13 15.29
C LEU A 137 -2.04 -8.15 16.19
N LYS A 138 -1.41 -7.81 17.30
CA LYS A 138 -1.76 -6.61 18.09
C LYS A 138 -0.98 -5.42 17.56
N PHE A 139 -1.62 -4.26 17.45
CA PHE A 139 -0.99 -3.05 16.91
C PHE A 139 -0.80 -1.98 17.99
N PRO A 140 0.38 -1.31 18.05
CA PRO A 140 1.56 -1.54 17.21
C PRO A 140 2.20 -2.91 17.46
N GLY A 141 2.80 -3.49 16.41
CA GLY A 141 3.42 -4.82 16.45
C GLY A 141 4.63 -4.92 15.53
N LYS A 142 5.32 -6.05 15.60
CA LYS A 142 6.46 -6.37 14.74
C LYS A 142 6.23 -7.68 14.02
N ILE A 143 6.69 -7.74 12.76
CA ILE A 143 6.66 -8.93 11.93
C ILE A 143 8.11 -9.31 11.61
N GLU A 144 8.45 -10.59 11.77
CA GLU A 144 9.72 -11.15 11.37
C GLU A 144 9.70 -11.48 9.86
N VAL A 145 10.73 -11.06 9.13
CA VAL A 145 10.90 -11.39 7.73
C VAL A 145 12.09 -12.34 7.58
N GLY A 146 11.83 -13.56 7.12
CA GLY A 146 12.88 -14.55 6.89
C GLY A 146 13.65 -14.98 8.15
N GLY A 147 13.03 -14.87 9.32
CA GLY A 147 13.65 -15.14 10.61
C GLY A 147 14.04 -13.85 11.37
N ARG A 148 14.67 -14.00 12.55
CA ARG A 148 14.82 -12.92 13.54
C ARG A 148 15.73 -11.74 13.13
N ASN A 149 16.39 -11.83 11.99
CA ASN A 149 17.39 -10.83 11.59
C ASN A 149 16.80 -9.57 10.97
N ARG A 150 15.55 -9.60 10.53
CA ARG A 150 14.84 -8.45 9.98
C ARG A 150 13.44 -8.36 10.55
N LEU A 151 13.17 -7.22 11.17
CA LEU A 151 11.88 -6.91 11.76
C LEU A 151 11.29 -5.70 11.06
N VAL A 152 10.01 -5.76 10.72
CA VAL A 152 9.26 -4.59 10.27
C VAL A 152 8.24 -4.20 11.32
N ASP A 153 8.06 -2.90 11.51
CA ASP A 153 7.07 -2.34 12.42
C ASP A 153 5.73 -2.22 11.70
N ALA A 154 4.66 -2.75 12.29
CA ALA A 154 3.29 -2.66 11.76
C ALA A 154 2.41 -1.88 12.73
N PHE A 155 1.64 -0.91 12.22
CA PHE A 155 0.80 -0.03 13.04
C PHE A 155 -0.43 0.45 12.27
N ARG A 156 -1.36 1.10 12.97
CA ARG A 156 -2.56 1.67 12.35
C ARG A 156 -2.19 2.86 11.47
N ALA A 157 -2.79 2.94 10.28
CA ALA A 157 -2.69 4.14 9.47
C ALA A 157 -3.43 5.30 10.16
N PRO A 158 -2.84 6.50 10.27
CA PRO A 158 -3.53 7.65 10.85
C PRO A 158 -4.76 8.05 10.04
N ILE A 159 -4.63 8.10 8.72
CA ILE A 159 -5.74 8.39 7.79
C ILE A 159 -6.23 7.08 7.20
N GLN A 160 -7.48 6.71 7.45
CA GLN A 160 -8.05 5.46 6.97
C GLN A 160 -9.57 5.53 6.83
N LEU A 161 -10.13 4.87 5.81
CA LEU A 161 -11.58 4.62 5.68
C LEU A 161 -11.97 3.27 6.26
N ILE A 162 -11.13 2.28 6.03
CA ILE A 162 -11.25 0.92 6.53
C ILE A 162 -10.05 0.60 7.39
N ALA A 163 -10.04 -0.55 8.04
CA ALA A 163 -8.94 -0.94 8.93
C ALA A 163 -7.61 -1.10 8.17
N THR A 164 -6.98 0.03 7.86
CA THR A 164 -5.71 0.12 7.13
C THR A 164 -4.51 0.01 8.09
N ARG A 165 -3.46 -0.63 7.63
CA ARG A 165 -2.18 -0.74 8.34
C ARG A 165 -1.08 -0.10 7.52
N TRP A 166 -0.16 0.55 8.23
CA TRP A 166 1.13 0.95 7.69
C TRP A 166 2.20 0.02 8.20
N VAL A 167 3.23 -0.17 7.38
CA VAL A 167 4.40 -0.97 7.74
C VAL A 167 5.65 -0.15 7.52
N TYR A 168 6.57 -0.18 8.46
CA TYR A 168 7.87 0.46 8.33
C TYR A 168 9.00 -0.55 8.41
N ASP A 169 9.87 -0.54 7.42
CA ASP A 169 11.09 -1.32 7.40
C ASP A 169 12.30 -0.45 7.72
N GLN A 170 12.82 -0.62 8.93
CA GLN A 170 13.98 0.13 9.41
C GLN A 170 15.25 -0.15 8.59
N THR A 171 15.39 -1.36 8.05
CA THR A 171 16.57 -1.76 7.27
C THR A 171 16.73 -0.92 6.00
N THR A 172 15.65 -0.58 5.35
CA THR A 172 15.63 0.17 4.09
C THR A 172 15.04 1.57 4.23
N LYS A 173 14.59 1.93 5.44
CA LYS A 173 13.91 3.21 5.74
C LYS A 173 12.70 3.45 4.84
N THR A 174 11.94 2.38 4.57
CA THR A 174 10.77 2.40 3.70
C THR A 174 9.50 2.33 4.52
N LEU A 175 8.58 3.28 4.28
CA LEU A 175 7.24 3.30 4.84
C LEU A 175 6.22 2.86 3.79
N PHE A 176 5.53 1.75 4.02
CA PHE A 176 4.43 1.25 3.19
C PHE A 176 3.12 1.82 3.70
N THR A 177 2.44 2.61 2.87
CA THR A 177 1.32 3.47 3.31
C THR A 177 -0.04 3.05 2.79
N SER A 178 -0.11 1.95 2.04
CA SER A 178 -1.37 1.44 1.50
C SER A 178 -2.11 2.51 0.65
N ASP A 179 -3.25 3.03 1.11
CA ASP A 179 -4.07 4.01 0.39
C ASP A 179 -3.76 5.48 0.69
N SER A 180 -2.70 5.75 1.46
CA SER A 180 -2.19 7.12 1.66
C SER A 180 -1.04 7.43 0.70
N PHE A 181 -0.89 8.70 0.31
CA PHE A 181 0.13 9.16 -0.65
C PHE A 181 -0.02 8.55 -2.06
N THR A 182 -1.25 8.27 -2.49
CA THR A 182 -1.56 7.58 -3.75
C THR A 182 -1.86 8.53 -4.92
N GLN A 183 -1.66 9.83 -4.75
CA GLN A 183 -2.06 10.86 -5.72
C GLN A 183 -1.29 10.82 -7.04
N PHE A 184 -0.10 10.23 -7.10
CA PHE A 184 0.76 10.27 -8.28
C PHE A 184 0.36 9.25 -9.35
N SER A 185 -0.63 9.61 -10.17
CA SER A 185 -0.92 8.96 -11.45
C SER A 185 -0.02 9.51 -12.56
N GLN A 186 0.05 8.82 -13.71
CA GLN A 186 0.93 9.18 -14.82
C GLN A 186 0.12 9.36 -16.11
N GLU A 187 0.54 10.31 -16.95
CA GLU A 187 -0.06 10.49 -18.27
C GLU A 187 0.29 9.36 -19.25
N LYS A 188 1.45 8.72 -19.02
CA LYS A 188 1.98 7.67 -19.88
C LYS A 188 2.12 6.36 -19.12
N ILE A 189 1.90 5.27 -19.83
CA ILE A 189 1.98 3.91 -19.27
C ILE A 189 3.38 3.52 -18.81
N GLU A 190 4.41 4.14 -19.37
CA GLU A 190 5.82 3.90 -19.01
C GLU A 190 6.18 4.50 -17.65
N GLY A 191 5.37 5.39 -17.12
CA GLY A 191 5.61 6.09 -15.85
C GLY A 191 6.20 7.49 -16.00
N PRO A 192 6.97 7.96 -15.03
CA PRO A 192 7.79 7.24 -14.01
C PRO A 192 6.97 6.64 -12.87
N TRP A 193 7.27 5.38 -12.53
CA TRP A 193 6.61 4.67 -11.39
C TRP A 193 7.39 4.78 -10.07
N ILE A 194 8.52 5.48 -10.11
CA ILE A 194 9.22 6.04 -8.96
C ILE A 194 9.32 7.54 -9.19
N MET A 195 8.82 8.33 -8.24
CA MET A 195 8.97 9.77 -8.22
C MET A 195 10.27 10.13 -7.53
N GLU A 196 11.06 10.96 -8.20
CA GLU A 196 12.29 11.55 -7.69
C GLU A 196 12.20 13.08 -7.80
N GLU A 197 13.12 13.81 -7.18
CA GLU A 197 13.08 15.28 -7.14
C GLU A 197 12.85 15.97 -8.50
N ASN A 198 13.35 15.38 -9.58
CA ASN A 198 13.24 15.90 -10.94
C ASN A 198 11.85 15.73 -11.58
N ASN A 199 10.96 14.94 -10.98
CA ASN A 199 9.63 14.63 -11.53
C ASN A 199 8.50 15.44 -10.86
N ARG A 200 8.83 16.52 -10.17
CA ARG A 200 7.92 17.25 -9.30
C ARG A 200 6.85 18.04 -10.06
N HIS A 201 5.61 17.94 -9.58
CA HIS A 201 4.48 18.82 -9.88
C HIS A 201 4.16 19.71 -8.66
N ASP A 202 3.42 20.81 -8.85
CA ASP A 202 2.92 21.67 -7.76
C ASP A 202 2.00 20.84 -6.84
N SER A 203 2.59 20.36 -5.72
CA SER A 203 2.01 19.26 -4.97
C SER A 203 0.79 19.66 -4.14
N TYR A 204 0.73 20.88 -3.56
CA TYR A 204 -0.31 21.24 -2.59
C TYR A 204 -1.73 21.25 -3.19
N LYS A 205 -1.96 22.01 -4.25
CA LYS A 205 -3.30 22.12 -4.88
C LYS A 205 -3.75 20.79 -5.44
N PHE A 206 -2.83 20.06 -6.05
CA PHE A 206 -3.09 18.73 -6.62
C PHE A 206 -3.43 17.72 -5.53
N ALA A 207 -2.61 17.60 -4.48
CA ALA A 207 -2.83 16.66 -3.38
C ALA A 207 -4.12 17.01 -2.59
N LYS A 208 -4.39 18.31 -2.32
CA LYS A 208 -5.64 18.73 -1.67
C LYS A 208 -6.86 18.37 -2.51
N SER A 209 -6.83 18.69 -3.81
CA SER A 209 -7.91 18.33 -4.73
C SER A 209 -8.10 16.83 -4.82
N PHE A 210 -7.02 16.06 -4.90
CA PHE A 210 -7.07 14.60 -4.92
C PHE A 210 -7.75 14.05 -3.65
N LEU A 211 -7.34 14.48 -2.47
CA LEU A 211 -7.93 14.04 -1.20
C LEU A 211 -9.43 14.33 -1.14
N LEU A 212 -9.85 15.55 -1.49
CA LEU A 212 -11.25 15.97 -1.40
C LEU A 212 -12.15 15.39 -2.50
N ASN A 213 -11.60 15.01 -3.65
CA ASN A 213 -12.37 14.40 -4.74
C ASN A 213 -12.24 12.87 -4.81
N SER A 214 -11.58 12.26 -3.82
CA SER A 214 -11.43 10.83 -3.70
C SER A 214 -12.09 10.30 -2.41
N ARG A 215 -11.48 9.36 -1.74
CA ARG A 215 -12.00 8.70 -0.53
C ARG A 215 -12.03 9.59 0.73
N TYR A 216 -11.33 10.73 0.72
CA TYR A 216 -11.06 11.54 1.93
C TYR A 216 -11.78 12.88 1.96
N TRP A 217 -12.86 13.04 1.16
CA TRP A 217 -13.67 14.26 1.11
C TRP A 217 -14.20 14.71 2.48
N TRP A 218 -14.40 13.77 3.39
CA TRP A 218 -14.86 14.00 4.76
C TRP A 218 -13.84 14.72 5.68
N LEU A 219 -12.60 14.90 5.22
CA LEU A 219 -11.59 15.67 5.98
C LEU A 219 -11.91 17.17 6.03
N GLU A 220 -12.66 17.68 5.06
CA GLU A 220 -13.04 19.09 5.05
C GLU A 220 -13.98 19.40 6.22
N GLY A 221 -13.57 20.30 7.11
CA GLY A 221 -14.30 20.65 8.33
C GLY A 221 -14.22 19.60 9.46
N ALA A 222 -13.38 18.57 9.32
CA ALA A 222 -13.15 17.60 10.38
C ALA A 222 -12.17 18.15 11.44
N ASN A 223 -12.19 17.55 12.65
CA ASN A 223 -11.10 17.77 13.61
C ASN A 223 -9.86 16.98 13.17
N THR A 224 -8.96 17.63 12.45
CA THR A 224 -7.76 16.98 11.91
C THR A 224 -6.58 16.96 12.88
N MET A 225 -6.66 17.64 14.01
CA MET A 225 -5.57 17.72 15.00
C MET A 225 -5.08 16.34 15.48
N PRO A 226 -5.93 15.36 15.82
CA PRO A 226 -5.46 14.01 16.20
C PRO A 226 -4.70 13.33 15.06
N LEU A 227 -5.16 13.44 13.82
CA LEU A 227 -4.49 12.87 12.64
C LEU A 227 -3.09 13.48 12.45
N ARG A 228 -2.99 14.81 12.57
CA ARG A 228 -1.72 15.53 12.46
C ARG A 228 -0.73 15.09 13.54
N ASN A 229 -1.20 14.90 14.79
CA ASN A 229 -0.37 14.45 15.89
C ASN A 229 0.18 13.03 15.63
N ASP A 230 -0.68 12.10 15.21
CA ASP A 230 -0.27 10.71 14.91
C ASP A 230 0.74 10.66 13.74
N ILE A 231 0.52 11.45 12.68
CA ILE A 231 1.43 11.53 11.53
C ILE A 231 2.78 12.13 11.98
N ASN A 232 2.77 13.21 12.75
CA ASN A 232 3.99 13.82 13.29
C ASN A 232 4.78 12.84 14.17
N GLU A 233 4.09 12.05 15.01
CA GLU A 233 4.74 11.02 15.83
C GLU A 233 5.45 9.99 14.98
N ILE A 234 4.81 9.50 13.91
CA ILE A 234 5.38 8.51 12.99
C ILE A 234 6.63 9.08 12.29
N PHE A 235 6.51 10.26 11.68
CA PHE A 235 7.63 10.88 10.97
C PHE A 235 8.74 11.39 11.90
N GLY A 236 8.42 11.71 13.15
CA GLY A 236 9.43 12.03 14.17
C GLY A 236 10.15 10.81 14.74
N LYS A 237 9.49 9.64 14.72
CA LYS A 237 10.03 8.39 15.25
C LYS A 237 10.90 7.64 14.24
N PHE A 238 10.53 7.67 12.96
CA PHE A 238 11.14 6.89 11.91
C PHE A 238 11.88 7.78 10.91
N GLU A 239 13.08 7.38 10.53
CA GLU A 239 13.81 7.97 9.42
C GLU A 239 13.26 7.35 8.10
N ILE A 240 12.52 8.13 7.32
CA ILE A 240 11.82 7.63 6.14
C ILE A 240 12.47 8.21 4.88
N ASN A 241 13.05 7.34 4.05
CA ASN A 241 13.66 7.71 2.77
C ASN A 241 12.77 7.36 1.57
N THR A 242 11.81 6.45 1.77
CA THR A 242 10.89 6.02 0.71
C THR A 242 9.49 5.87 1.28
N ILE A 243 8.49 6.45 0.61
CA ILE A 243 7.08 6.15 0.85
C ILE A 243 6.61 5.26 -0.30
N ALA A 244 6.07 4.09 0.05
CA ALA A 244 5.64 3.04 -0.86
C ALA A 244 4.11 2.84 -0.76
N PRO A 245 3.30 3.61 -1.55
CA PRO A 245 1.85 3.53 -1.53
C PRO A 245 1.32 2.31 -2.29
N GLY A 246 0.11 1.86 -1.97
CA GLY A 246 -0.55 0.75 -2.65
C GLY A 246 -0.99 1.07 -4.08
N TYR A 247 -1.04 2.35 -4.45
CA TYR A 247 -1.37 2.82 -5.79
C TYR A 247 -0.45 3.94 -6.23
N GLY A 248 -0.27 4.07 -7.56
CA GLY A 248 0.48 5.15 -8.17
C GLY A 248 1.99 5.02 -7.99
N SER A 249 2.69 6.12 -8.18
CA SER A 249 4.15 6.12 -8.12
C SER A 249 4.68 6.11 -6.69
N ILE A 250 5.78 5.41 -6.50
CA ILE A 250 6.53 5.36 -5.25
C ILE A 250 7.31 6.67 -5.08
N ILE A 251 7.32 7.23 -3.88
CA ILE A 251 8.02 8.47 -3.55
C ILE A 251 9.40 8.11 -2.98
N ASN A 252 10.46 8.47 -3.68
CA ASN A 252 11.82 8.09 -3.32
C ASN A 252 12.74 9.30 -3.12
N GLY A 253 13.46 9.28 -2.01
CA GLY A 253 14.40 10.33 -1.59
C GLY A 253 13.89 11.11 -0.39
N GLU A 254 14.75 11.27 0.62
CA GLU A 254 14.45 11.91 1.90
C GLU A 254 13.82 13.29 1.74
N LYS A 255 14.36 14.09 0.83
CA LYS A 255 13.88 15.45 0.57
C LYS A 255 12.44 15.42 0.04
N LEU A 256 12.15 14.59 -0.98
CA LEU A 256 10.81 14.47 -1.55
C LEU A 256 9.81 13.92 -0.52
N VAL A 257 10.21 12.94 0.28
CA VAL A 257 9.42 12.40 1.38
C VAL A 257 9.04 13.50 2.39
N ASN A 258 10.00 14.34 2.79
CA ASN A 258 9.76 15.44 3.72
C ASN A 258 8.87 16.54 3.12
N GLU A 259 8.96 16.79 1.82
CA GLU A 259 8.11 17.72 1.10
C GLU A 259 6.66 17.23 1.03
N GLU A 260 6.45 15.95 0.71
CA GLU A 260 5.11 15.35 0.66
C GLU A 260 4.47 15.24 2.06
N PHE A 261 5.26 14.91 3.07
CA PHE A 261 4.84 14.98 4.47
C PHE A 261 4.39 16.40 4.85
N SER A 262 5.21 17.41 4.58
CA SER A 262 4.90 18.81 4.89
C SER A 262 3.64 19.30 4.15
N THR A 263 3.49 18.89 2.89
CA THR A 263 2.31 19.17 2.07
C THR A 263 1.04 18.56 2.69
N LEU A 264 1.10 17.29 3.10
CA LEU A 264 -0.03 16.63 3.76
C LEU A 264 -0.39 17.32 5.07
N MET A 265 0.60 17.69 5.89
CA MET A 265 0.39 18.37 7.16
C MET A 265 -0.29 19.73 6.97
N GLN A 266 0.15 20.51 5.98
CA GLN A 266 -0.46 21.78 5.65
C GLN A 266 -1.90 21.62 5.17
N ILE A 267 -2.17 20.63 4.30
CA ILE A 267 -3.53 20.32 3.83
C ILE A 267 -4.44 19.99 5.01
N LEU A 268 -4.01 19.10 5.91
CA LEU A 268 -4.80 18.71 7.08
C LEU A 268 -5.06 19.90 8.02
N GLU A 269 -4.10 20.80 8.16
CA GLU A 269 -4.28 22.03 8.94
C GLU A 269 -5.29 22.97 8.29
N ASP A 270 -5.26 23.14 6.97
CA ASP A 270 -6.17 24.01 6.23
C ASP A 270 -7.60 23.45 6.14
N LEU A 271 -7.77 22.13 6.28
CA LEU A 271 -9.05 21.44 6.29
C LEU A 271 -9.68 21.34 7.70
N ASP A 272 -8.93 21.73 8.73
CA ASP A 272 -9.42 21.63 10.12
C ASP A 272 -10.67 22.48 10.32
N ARG A 273 -11.61 21.97 11.11
CA ARG A 273 -12.87 22.64 11.48
C ARG A 273 -12.71 24.04 12.08
N GLU A 274 -11.53 24.37 12.60
CA GLU A 274 -11.22 25.70 13.09
C GLU A 274 -10.93 26.69 11.96
N LYS A 275 -10.65 26.21 10.74
CA LYS A 275 -10.28 27.02 9.57
C LYS A 275 -11.28 26.95 8.42
N THR A 276 -12.04 25.87 8.33
CA THR A 276 -13.01 25.67 7.24
C THR A 276 -14.26 24.93 7.69
N ASP A 277 -15.38 25.30 7.10
CA ASP A 277 -16.65 24.59 7.28
C ASP A 277 -16.74 23.41 6.29
N ALA A 278 -17.46 22.37 6.70
CA ALA A 278 -17.69 21.22 5.84
C ALA A 278 -18.65 21.59 4.69
N SER A 279 -18.17 21.53 3.46
CA SER A 279 -18.97 21.89 2.26
C SER A 279 -20.05 20.89 1.91
N TYR A 280 -20.00 19.66 2.44
CA TYR A 280 -20.95 18.59 2.18
C TYR A 280 -22.20 18.60 3.11
N VAL A 281 -22.32 19.56 4.01
CA VAL A 281 -23.42 19.67 4.99
C VAL A 281 -24.55 20.61 4.49
N HIS A 282 -24.69 20.84 3.22
CA HIS A 282 -25.73 21.70 2.65
C HIS A 282 -27.02 20.96 2.32
#